data_5902e6178fe46335300421fc768c391a
#
_entry.id   5902e6178fe46335300421fc768c391a
#
_cell.length_a   1.000
_cell.length_b   1.000
_cell.length_c   1.000
_cell.angle_alpha   90.00
_cell.angle_beta   90.00
_cell.angle_gamma   90.00
#
_symmetry.space_group_name_H-M   'P 1'
#
loop_
_entity.id
_entity.type
_entity.pdbx_description
1 polymer ?
#
loop_
_entity_poly.entity_id
_entity_poly.type
_entity_poly.pdbx_seq_one_letter_code
_entity_poly.pdbx_strand_id
1 'polypeptide(L)'
;VCYILEKFGYQTAFVDTQGYDVIVNYKSRPIRIQVKSALSRDYNRKKGGKPRYNFATNIGGEKRKYTKEDADIIALFGSDHETVIFKLVDEIKTKTHKLSEAHFYDKSIMKQSFERCLKSCSV
;
A
#
# COMPACT_ATOMS: atom_id res chain seq x y z
N VAL A 1 3.21 -8.91 -2.80
CA VAL A 1 3.99 -7.67 -2.80
C VAL A 1 5.50 -7.96 -2.79
N CYS A 2 5.97 -8.91 -2.01
CA CYS A 2 7.39 -9.30 -2.03
C CYS A 2 7.86 -9.67 -3.44
N TYR A 3 7.10 -10.49 -4.13
CA TYR A 3 7.44 -10.92 -5.49
C TYR A 3 7.56 -9.73 -6.44
N ILE A 4 6.63 -8.78 -6.35
CA ILE A 4 6.64 -7.57 -7.19
C ILE A 4 7.90 -6.75 -6.91
N LEU A 5 8.23 -6.54 -5.65
CA LEU A 5 9.40 -5.76 -5.26
C LEU A 5 10.71 -6.44 -5.66
N GLU A 6 10.77 -7.76 -5.55
CA GLU A 6 11.94 -8.51 -5.98
C GLU A 6 12.14 -8.43 -7.49
N LYS A 7 11.08 -8.42 -8.28
CA LYS A 7 11.17 -8.19 -9.71
C LYS A 7 11.75 -6.82 -10.05
N PHE A 8 11.55 -5.84 -9.17
CA PHE A 8 12.13 -4.50 -9.33
C PHE A 8 13.59 -4.43 -8.86
N GLY A 9 14.13 -5.52 -8.32
CA GLY A 9 15.53 -5.59 -7.88
C GLY A 9 15.75 -5.32 -6.41
N TYR A 10 14.71 -5.27 -5.59
CA TYR A 10 14.84 -5.02 -4.16
C TYR A 10 14.89 -6.32 -3.39
N GLN A 11 15.71 -6.34 -2.33
CA GLN A 11 15.74 -7.47 -1.39
C GLN A 11 14.62 -7.30 -0.37
N THR A 12 13.78 -8.32 -0.22
CA THR A 12 12.65 -8.27 0.68
C THR A 12 12.70 -9.42 1.69
N ALA A 13 12.03 -9.23 2.82
CA ALA A 13 11.77 -10.28 3.78
C ALA A 13 10.33 -10.15 4.25
N PHE A 14 9.65 -11.29 4.36
CA PHE A 14 8.33 -11.35 4.95
C PHE A 14 8.48 -11.47 6.47
N VAL A 15 7.71 -10.70 7.23
CA VAL A 15 7.75 -10.72 8.69
C VAL A 15 6.34 -10.74 9.24
N ASP A 16 6.19 -11.29 10.44
CA ASP A 16 4.91 -11.39 11.12
C ASP A 16 4.92 -10.47 12.33
N THR A 17 4.57 -9.21 12.10
CA THR A 17 4.44 -8.20 13.16
C THR A 17 3.08 -7.52 13.08
N GLN A 18 2.72 -6.79 14.09
CA GLN A 18 1.45 -6.08 14.12
C GLN A 18 1.43 -4.84 13.21
N GLY A 19 2.58 -4.21 12.99
CA GLY A 19 2.65 -2.94 12.29
C GLY A 19 3.05 -3.03 10.82
N TYR A 20 3.74 -4.11 10.42
CA TYR A 20 4.21 -4.24 9.04
C TYR A 20 4.41 -5.71 8.68
N ASP A 21 4.32 -6.02 7.37
CA ASP A 21 4.40 -7.39 6.86
C ASP A 21 5.66 -7.67 6.05
N VAL A 22 6.28 -6.64 5.52
CA VAL A 22 7.41 -6.75 4.60
C VAL A 22 8.48 -5.76 4.99
N ILE A 23 9.73 -6.20 4.95
CA ILE A 23 10.89 -5.32 5.07
C ILE A 23 11.63 -5.31 3.73
N VAL A 24 11.98 -4.12 3.26
CA VAL A 24 12.86 -3.93 2.11
C VAL A 24 14.15 -3.31 2.59
N ASN A 25 15.27 -3.90 2.20
CA ASN A 25 16.59 -3.32 2.50
C ASN A 25 16.93 -2.34 1.38
N TYR A 26 16.98 -1.05 1.71
CA TYR A 26 17.27 0.00 0.76
C TYR A 26 18.43 0.87 1.28
N LYS A 27 19.56 0.84 0.56
CA LYS A 27 20.78 1.58 0.94
C LYS A 27 21.19 1.30 2.38
N SER A 28 21.21 0.02 2.77
CA SER A 28 21.54 -0.47 4.11
C SER A 28 20.58 -0.01 5.21
N ARG A 29 19.37 0.41 4.82
CA ARG A 29 18.33 0.83 5.74
C ARG A 29 17.08 -0.04 5.55
N PRO A 30 16.51 -0.59 6.64
CA PRO A 30 15.25 -1.35 6.52
C PRO A 30 14.07 -0.39 6.31
N ILE A 31 13.28 -0.66 5.30
CA ILE A 31 12.02 0.06 5.04
C ILE A 31 10.90 -0.89 5.36
N ARG A 32 10.02 -0.52 6.27
CA ARG A 32 8.93 -1.35 6.77
C ARG A 32 7.66 -1.05 5.99
N ILE A 33 7.04 -2.10 5.46
CA ILE A 33 5.85 -1.97 4.61
C ILE A 33 4.70 -2.77 5.20
N GLN A 34 3.55 -2.13 5.39
CA GLN A 34 2.30 -2.79 5.74
C GLN A 34 1.49 -3.00 4.47
N VAL A 35 1.04 -4.23 4.24
CA VAL A 35 0.24 -4.56 3.05
C VAL A 35 -1.24 -4.59 3.42
N LYS A 36 -2.05 -3.91 2.62
CA LYS A 36 -3.51 -3.97 2.71
C LYS A 36 -4.06 -4.32 1.34
N SER A 37 -4.97 -5.29 1.29
CA SER A 37 -5.57 -5.73 0.03
C SER A 37 -7.06 -5.51 0.05
N ALA A 38 -7.65 -5.37 -1.14
CA ALA A 38 -9.08 -5.18 -1.32
C ALA A 38 -9.49 -5.62 -2.72
N LEU A 39 -10.78 -5.85 -2.89
CA LEU A 39 -11.40 -6.07 -4.20
C LEU A 39 -12.14 -4.81 -4.60
N SER A 40 -12.15 -4.53 -5.90
CA SER A 40 -12.91 -3.39 -6.44
C SER A 40 -14.41 -3.64 -6.25
N ARG A 41 -15.14 -2.59 -5.94
CA ARG A 41 -16.59 -2.65 -5.76
C ARG A 41 -17.29 -1.47 -6.43
N ASP A 42 -18.45 -1.76 -7.03
CA ASP A 42 -19.31 -0.74 -7.63
C ASP A 42 -20.16 -0.09 -6.57
N TYR A 43 -19.66 1.00 -6.00
CA TYR A 43 -20.42 1.76 -5.01
C TYR A 43 -21.33 2.77 -5.72
N ASN A 44 -22.58 2.88 -5.25
CA ASN A 44 -23.55 3.85 -5.77
C ASN A 44 -23.84 3.71 -7.26
N ARG A 45 -23.87 2.48 -7.77
CA ARG A 45 -24.12 2.19 -9.18
C ARG A 45 -25.37 2.88 -9.70
N LYS A 46 -26.45 2.89 -8.89
CA LYS A 46 -27.74 3.52 -9.24
C LYS A 46 -27.63 5.05 -9.31
N LYS A 47 -26.60 5.63 -8.72
CA LYS A 47 -26.36 7.08 -8.72
C LYS A 47 -25.22 7.46 -9.65
N GLY A 48 -24.80 6.59 -10.55
CA GLY A 48 -23.71 6.82 -11.47
C GLY A 48 -22.32 6.75 -10.82
N GLY A 49 -22.19 6.09 -9.66
CA GLY A 49 -20.91 5.91 -8.99
C GLY A 49 -19.95 5.04 -9.78
N LYS A 50 -18.67 5.33 -9.68
CA LYS A 50 -17.61 4.56 -10.33
C LYS A 50 -17.06 3.48 -9.41
N PRO A 51 -16.55 2.36 -9.95
CA PRO A 51 -15.90 1.33 -9.14
C PRO A 51 -14.70 1.90 -8.37
N ARG A 52 -14.53 1.45 -7.14
CA ARG A 52 -13.42 1.90 -6.30
C ARG A 52 -13.00 0.83 -5.32
N TYR A 53 -11.79 1.00 -4.79
CA TYR A 53 -11.25 0.20 -3.71
C TYR A 53 -11.44 0.92 -2.38
N ASN A 54 -11.83 0.18 -1.36
CA ASN A 54 -11.83 0.64 0.02
C ASN A 54 -10.83 -0.20 0.80
N PHE A 55 -9.73 0.42 1.22
CA PHE A 55 -8.71 -0.25 2.01
C PHE A 55 -8.90 0.07 3.50
N ALA A 56 -8.97 -0.97 4.33
CA ALA A 56 -9.01 -0.78 5.77
C ALA A 56 -7.60 -0.41 6.26
N THR A 57 -7.42 0.83 6.64
CA THR A 57 -6.10 1.39 6.99
C THR A 57 -5.97 1.69 8.48
N ASN A 58 -6.70 0.97 9.31
CA ASN A 58 -6.54 1.00 10.77
C ASN A 58 -5.78 -0.24 11.23
N ILE A 59 -5.07 -0.14 12.34
CA ILE A 59 -4.23 -1.22 12.83
C ILE A 59 -5.05 -2.21 13.66
N GLY A 60 -5.03 -3.49 13.22
CA GLY A 60 -5.65 -4.62 13.94
C GLY A 60 -7.05 -4.33 14.46
N GLY A 61 -7.36 -4.74 15.68
CA GLY A 61 -8.62 -4.43 16.35
C GLY A 61 -8.66 -3.04 16.96
N GLU A 62 -7.58 -2.29 16.89
CA GLU A 62 -7.52 -0.94 17.41
C GLU A 62 -8.15 0.05 16.42
N LYS A 63 -8.81 1.08 16.96
CA LYS A 63 -9.48 2.07 16.11
C LYS A 63 -8.57 3.27 15.81
N ARG A 64 -7.29 3.01 15.54
CA ARG A 64 -6.34 4.04 15.16
C ARG A 64 -5.69 3.74 13.83
N LYS A 65 -5.23 4.77 13.15
CA LYS A 65 -4.49 4.60 11.89
C LYS A 65 -3.04 4.23 12.17
N TYR A 66 -2.39 3.70 11.13
CA TYR A 66 -0.96 3.47 11.15
C TYR A 66 -0.20 4.79 11.23
N THR A 67 0.93 4.78 11.92
CA THR A 67 1.84 5.92 12.03
C THR A 67 3.25 5.48 11.63
N LYS A 68 4.19 6.42 11.60
CA LYS A 68 5.59 6.11 11.31
C LYS A 68 6.23 5.16 12.32
N GLU A 69 5.66 5.04 13.51
CA GLU A 69 6.12 4.06 14.49
C GLU A 69 5.76 2.64 14.09
N ASP A 70 4.68 2.47 13.32
CA ASP A 70 4.20 1.15 12.88
C ASP A 70 4.86 0.71 11.58
N ALA A 71 4.96 1.59 10.60
CA ALA A 71 5.47 1.28 9.27
C ALA A 71 5.92 2.56 8.57
N ASP A 72 6.70 2.43 7.51
CA ASP A 72 7.13 3.56 6.69
C ASP A 72 6.22 3.75 5.47
N ILE A 73 5.78 2.64 4.88
CA ILE A 73 4.99 2.61 3.65
C ILE A 73 3.79 1.71 3.83
N ILE A 74 2.67 2.11 3.25
CA ILE A 74 1.47 1.27 3.12
C ILE A 74 1.37 0.83 1.66
N ALA A 75 1.30 -0.47 1.42
CA ALA A 75 1.10 -1.05 0.09
C ALA A 75 -0.37 -1.39 -0.08
N LEU A 76 -1.04 -0.70 -1.01
CA LEU A 76 -2.46 -0.87 -1.29
C LEU A 76 -2.61 -1.78 -2.50
N PHE A 77 -2.92 -3.04 -2.26
CA PHE A 77 -2.98 -4.08 -3.28
C PHE A 77 -4.41 -4.31 -3.74
N GLY A 78 -4.68 -3.96 -5.01
CA GLY A 78 -5.95 -4.25 -5.66
C GLY A 78 -5.92 -5.65 -6.24
N SER A 79 -6.56 -6.61 -5.54
CA SER A 79 -6.40 -8.04 -5.83
C SER A 79 -6.89 -8.45 -7.21
N ASP A 80 -7.98 -7.86 -7.67
CA ASP A 80 -8.58 -8.20 -8.97
C ASP A 80 -7.77 -7.65 -10.16
N HIS A 81 -6.94 -6.64 -9.95
CA HIS A 81 -6.02 -6.13 -10.99
C HIS A 81 -4.58 -6.55 -10.77
N GLU A 82 -4.29 -7.22 -9.67
CA GLU A 82 -2.94 -7.60 -9.27
C GLU A 82 -1.97 -6.42 -9.35
N THR A 83 -2.43 -5.27 -8.90
CA THR A 83 -1.68 -4.01 -8.95
C THR A 83 -1.60 -3.42 -7.54
N VAL A 84 -0.43 -2.94 -7.18
CA VAL A 84 -0.20 -2.31 -5.87
C VAL A 84 0.20 -0.85 -6.06
N ILE A 85 -0.35 0.02 -5.22
CA ILE A 85 0.03 1.43 -5.15
C ILE A 85 0.64 1.66 -3.78
N PHE A 86 1.85 2.20 -3.75
CA PHE A 86 2.57 2.46 -2.51
C PHE A 86 2.36 3.90 -2.08
N LYS A 87 2.08 4.08 -0.81
CA LYS A 87 1.92 5.40 -0.20
C LYS A 87 2.73 5.48 1.09
N LEU A 88 3.23 6.67 1.39
CA LEU A 88 3.84 6.89 2.70
C LEU A 88 2.76 6.78 3.77
N VAL A 89 3.13 6.24 4.92
CA VAL A 89 2.16 6.05 6.01
C VAL A 89 1.49 7.37 6.40
N ASP A 90 2.22 8.49 6.34
CA ASP A 90 1.68 9.81 6.67
C ASP A 90 0.69 10.35 5.63
N GLU A 91 0.67 9.78 4.43
CA GLU A 91 -0.29 10.18 3.40
C GLU A 91 -1.67 9.56 3.63
N ILE A 92 -1.76 8.56 4.49
CA ILE A 92 -3.03 7.90 4.82
C ILE A 92 -3.65 8.65 5.99
N LYS A 93 -4.70 9.43 5.71
CA LYS A 93 -5.32 10.31 6.71
C LYS A 93 -6.56 9.73 7.36
N THR A 94 -7.09 8.64 6.83
CA THR A 94 -8.36 8.05 7.28
C THR A 94 -8.17 6.59 7.64
N LYS A 95 -9.13 6.03 8.38
CA LYS A 95 -9.14 4.61 8.74
C LYS A 95 -9.54 3.71 7.57
N THR A 96 -10.21 4.28 6.58
CA THR A 96 -10.53 3.60 5.32
C THR A 96 -10.03 4.50 4.19
N HIS A 97 -9.07 4.02 3.43
CA HIS A 97 -8.52 4.77 2.31
C HIS A 97 -9.22 4.33 1.02
N LYS A 98 -9.77 5.28 0.30
CA LYS A 98 -10.56 5.01 -0.91
C LYS A 98 -9.80 5.46 -2.16
N LEU A 99 -9.74 4.59 -3.15
CA LEU A 99 -9.11 4.90 -4.44
C LEU A 99 -10.00 4.42 -5.57
N SER A 100 -10.15 5.24 -6.62
CA SER A 100 -10.84 4.82 -7.83
C SER A 100 -10.11 3.63 -8.47
N GLU A 101 -10.86 2.67 -8.97
CA GLU A 101 -10.29 1.49 -9.64
C GLU A 101 -9.38 1.88 -10.81
N ALA A 102 -9.66 3.01 -11.47
CA ALA A 102 -8.89 3.50 -12.60
C ALA A 102 -7.40 3.69 -12.28
N HIS A 103 -7.05 3.99 -11.03
CA HIS A 103 -5.65 4.11 -10.62
C HIS A 103 -4.88 2.80 -10.73
N PHE A 104 -5.57 1.67 -10.81
CA PHE A 104 -4.97 0.32 -10.81
C PHE A 104 -4.87 -0.28 -12.22
N TYR A 105 -5.29 0.45 -13.26
CA TYR A 105 -5.26 -0.05 -14.64
C TYR A 105 -3.86 -0.05 -15.24
N ASP A 106 -3.03 0.93 -14.88
CA ASP A 106 -1.68 1.05 -15.40
C ASP A 106 -0.68 0.47 -14.40
N LYS A 107 -0.05 -0.65 -14.77
CA LYS A 107 0.88 -1.35 -13.88
C LYS A 107 2.18 -0.60 -13.65
N SER A 108 2.49 0.43 -14.43
CA SER A 108 3.66 1.27 -14.19
C SER A 108 3.57 2.03 -12.88
N ILE A 109 2.36 2.22 -12.34
CA ILE A 109 2.15 2.90 -11.06
C ILE A 109 2.85 2.17 -9.91
N MET A 110 3.03 0.85 -10.01
CA MET A 110 3.66 0.07 -8.95
C MET A 110 5.07 0.55 -8.68
N LYS A 111 5.91 0.57 -9.73
CA LYS A 111 7.30 1.00 -9.59
C LYS A 111 7.40 2.50 -9.30
N GLN A 112 6.63 3.30 -10.00
CA GLN A 112 6.62 4.75 -9.83
C GLN A 112 6.25 5.15 -8.40
N SER A 113 5.19 4.58 -7.84
CA SER A 113 4.76 4.92 -6.49
C SER A 113 5.76 4.44 -5.45
N PHE A 114 6.39 3.28 -5.67
CA PHE A 114 7.39 2.77 -4.74
C PHE A 114 8.64 3.65 -4.72
N GLU A 115 9.16 4.01 -5.89
CA GLU A 115 10.34 4.88 -5.99
C GLU A 115 10.08 6.26 -5.38
N ARG A 116 8.88 6.79 -5.57
CA ARG A 116 8.48 8.05 -4.93
C ARG A 116 8.55 7.95 -3.41
N CYS A 117 8.02 6.86 -2.86
CA CYS A 117 8.05 6.64 -1.42
C CYS A 117 9.49 6.50 -0.90
N LEU A 118 10.34 5.77 -1.63
CA LEU A 118 11.74 5.57 -1.21
C LEU A 118 12.51 6.89 -1.15
N LYS A 119 12.28 7.80 -2.06
CA LYS A 119 12.93 9.11 -2.04
C LYS A 119 12.62 9.86 -0.75
N SER A 120 11.40 9.75 -0.26
CA SER A 120 10.99 10.40 0.98
C SER A 120 11.51 9.67 2.21
N CYS A 121 11.72 8.35 2.13
CA CYS A 121 12.24 7.56 3.25
C CYS A 121 13.76 7.67 3.40
N SER A 122 14.47 8.14 2.39
CA SER A 122 15.94 8.17 2.37
C SER A 122 16.54 9.48 2.90
N VAL A 123 15.75 10.30 3.51
CA VAL A 123 16.20 11.57 4.12
C VAL A 123 16.77 11.34 5.51
#